data_d9f680e8d39bed3588056fc2017f7054
#
_entry.id   d9f680e8d39bed3588056fc2017f7054
#
_cell.length_a   1.000
_cell.length_b   1.000
_cell.length_c   1.000
_cell.angle_alpha   90.00
_cell.angle_beta   90.00
_cell.angle_gamma   90.00
#
_symmetry.space_group_name_H-M   'P 1'
#
loop_
_entity.id
_entity.type
_entity.pdbx_description
1 polymer ?
#
loop_
_entity_poly.entity_id
_entity_poly.type
_entity_poly.pdbx_seq_one_letter_code
_entity_poly.pdbx_strand_id
1 'polypeptide(L)'
;MSQAIDVVIVESETAPRTGVICGVDEAGRGPLFGDVVAAAVILDPTKPIAGLGDSKKLTAKVREKLYKQIYQHAISVGVGRASVEEIDQINILQASMLAMQRAVENLNVVPDLALIDGNRCPSLGCASEAIIKGDDKEATIGAASIIAKVTRDREMLEWHNQYPCYGLDKHKGYPTQAHMKALEEHGVSPQHRRSFAPVRRIIGT
;
A
#
# COMPACT_ATOMS: atom_id res chain seq x y z
N MET A 1 -40.34 -30.16 -23.38
CA MET A 1 -40.46 -28.70 -23.28
C MET A 1 -39.56 -28.26 -22.15
N SER A 2 -38.40 -27.77 -22.49
CA SER A 2 -37.41 -27.30 -21.52
C SER A 2 -37.56 -25.78 -21.36
N GLN A 3 -37.91 -25.33 -20.16
CA GLN A 3 -37.96 -23.92 -19.84
C GLN A 3 -36.52 -23.43 -19.56
N ALA A 4 -36.07 -22.54 -20.41
CA ALA A 4 -34.81 -21.79 -20.15
C ALA A 4 -35.08 -20.83 -18.99
N ILE A 5 -34.23 -20.90 -17.95
CA ILE A 5 -34.22 -19.94 -16.84
C ILE A 5 -33.36 -18.76 -17.32
N ASP A 6 -33.99 -17.63 -17.62
CA ASP A 6 -33.31 -16.38 -17.87
C ASP A 6 -32.63 -15.91 -16.58
N VAL A 7 -31.30 -15.98 -16.57
CA VAL A 7 -30.49 -15.37 -15.51
C VAL A 7 -30.46 -13.87 -15.77
N VAL A 8 -31.27 -13.12 -15.06
CA VAL A 8 -31.18 -11.66 -15.00
C VAL A 8 -29.94 -11.31 -14.21
N ILE A 9 -28.88 -10.89 -14.90
CA ILE A 9 -27.71 -10.26 -14.28
C ILE A 9 -28.19 -8.87 -13.83
N VAL A 10 -28.50 -8.72 -12.55
CA VAL A 10 -28.70 -7.41 -11.94
C VAL A 10 -27.31 -6.80 -11.76
N GLU A 11 -26.89 -5.94 -12.68
CA GLU A 11 -25.80 -4.99 -12.42
C GLU A 11 -26.28 -4.13 -11.25
N SER A 12 -25.68 -4.29 -10.08
CA SER A 12 -25.93 -3.42 -8.94
C SER A 12 -25.36 -2.06 -9.27
N GLU A 13 -26.20 -1.13 -9.74
CA GLU A 13 -25.89 0.29 -9.68
C GLU A 13 -25.66 0.65 -8.21
N THR A 14 -24.39 0.78 -7.81
CA THR A 14 -24.07 1.26 -6.49
C THR A 14 -24.59 2.69 -6.37
N ALA A 15 -25.45 2.94 -5.37
CA ALA A 15 -25.94 4.27 -5.08
C ALA A 15 -24.76 5.26 -5.00
N PRO A 16 -24.94 6.53 -5.45
CA PRO A 16 -23.86 7.50 -5.43
C PRO A 16 -23.34 7.65 -4.00
N ARG A 17 -22.04 7.38 -3.83
CA ARG A 17 -21.37 7.54 -2.54
C ARG A 17 -21.33 9.03 -2.20
N THR A 18 -21.84 9.40 -1.02
CA THR A 18 -21.91 10.78 -0.53
C THR A 18 -20.98 10.97 0.66
N GLY A 19 -20.60 12.23 0.94
CA GLY A 19 -19.70 12.56 2.05
C GLY A 19 -18.24 12.64 1.67
N VAL A 20 -17.39 12.71 2.67
CA VAL A 20 -15.92 12.77 2.54
C VAL A 20 -15.38 11.35 2.36
N ILE A 21 -14.83 11.07 1.20
CA ILE A 21 -14.35 9.74 0.84
C ILE A 21 -12.82 9.74 0.79
N CYS A 22 -12.17 8.81 1.46
CA CYS A 22 -10.75 8.54 1.27
C CYS A 22 -10.52 7.21 0.55
N GLY A 23 -9.44 7.14 -0.23
CA GLY A 23 -8.89 5.88 -0.76
C GLY A 23 -7.69 5.45 0.07
N VAL A 24 -7.51 4.15 0.27
CA VAL A 24 -6.43 3.58 1.09
C VAL A 24 -5.78 2.41 0.36
N ASP A 25 -4.45 2.41 0.33
CA ASP A 25 -3.65 1.31 -0.24
C ASP A 25 -2.33 1.17 0.53
N GLU A 26 -1.64 0.01 0.38
CA GLU A 26 -0.36 -0.27 1.00
C GLU A 26 0.74 -0.63 0.00
N ALA A 27 1.98 -0.42 0.40
CA ALA A 27 3.18 -0.87 -0.29
C ALA A 27 4.11 -1.62 0.67
N GLY A 28 4.77 -2.66 0.16
CA GLY A 28 5.79 -3.35 0.94
C GLY A 28 5.35 -4.61 1.66
N ARG A 29 4.31 -5.31 1.22
CA ARG A 29 3.92 -6.61 1.80
C ARG A 29 4.92 -7.73 1.49
N GLY A 30 5.37 -7.83 0.25
CA GLY A 30 6.25 -8.91 -0.21
C GLY A 30 7.75 -8.79 0.10
N PRO A 31 8.34 -7.61 0.31
CA PRO A 31 9.74 -7.46 0.66
C PRO A 31 10.13 -8.15 1.97
N LEU A 32 11.40 -8.55 2.05
CA LEU A 32 12.04 -9.14 3.24
C LEU A 32 12.57 -8.09 4.22
N PHE A 33 12.59 -6.82 3.81
CA PHE A 33 13.27 -5.71 4.48
C PHE A 33 12.34 -4.51 4.68
N GLY A 34 12.41 -3.90 5.86
CA GLY A 34 11.75 -2.63 6.20
C GLY A 34 10.24 -2.76 6.43
N ASP A 35 9.66 -1.64 6.78
CA ASP A 35 8.25 -1.51 7.15
C ASP A 35 7.30 -1.81 6.00
N VAL A 36 6.04 -2.09 6.34
CA VAL A 36 4.91 -1.93 5.42
C VAL A 36 4.39 -0.51 5.58
N VAL A 37 4.18 0.17 4.45
CA VAL A 37 3.73 1.57 4.39
C VAL A 37 2.36 1.61 3.73
N ALA A 38 1.40 2.28 4.36
CA ALA A 38 0.10 2.56 3.79
C ALA A 38 -0.12 4.06 3.64
N ALA A 39 -1.02 4.44 2.74
CA ALA A 39 -1.46 5.81 2.61
C ALA A 39 -2.98 5.89 2.53
N ALA A 40 -3.53 7.00 3.00
CA ALA A 40 -4.91 7.40 2.84
C ALA A 40 -4.97 8.76 2.15
N VAL A 41 -5.83 8.91 1.15
CA VAL A 41 -5.93 10.15 0.36
C VAL A 41 -7.39 10.57 0.19
N ILE A 42 -7.69 11.83 0.50
CA ILE A 42 -8.95 12.50 0.18
C ILE A 42 -8.67 13.46 -0.97
N LEU A 43 -9.18 13.16 -2.16
CA LEU A 43 -9.01 14.03 -3.34
C LEU A 43 -9.96 15.23 -3.30
N ASP A 44 -9.51 16.34 -3.84
CA ASP A 44 -10.34 17.54 -4.08
C ASP A 44 -11.03 17.41 -5.45
N PRO A 45 -12.36 17.26 -5.50
CA PRO A 45 -13.09 17.14 -6.77
C PRO A 45 -12.97 18.37 -7.67
N THR A 46 -12.61 19.53 -7.10
CA THR A 46 -12.40 20.77 -7.85
C THR A 46 -11.01 20.85 -8.49
N LYS A 47 -10.08 19.97 -8.11
CA LYS A 47 -8.70 19.90 -8.61
C LYS A 47 -8.36 18.50 -9.13
N PRO A 48 -8.97 18.05 -10.23
CA PRO A 48 -8.77 16.68 -10.72
C PRO A 48 -7.31 16.42 -11.11
N ILE A 49 -6.81 15.25 -10.78
CA ILE A 49 -5.45 14.78 -11.10
C ILE A 49 -5.59 13.67 -12.14
N ALA A 50 -5.09 13.92 -13.35
CA ALA A 50 -5.13 12.93 -14.43
C ALA A 50 -4.04 11.87 -14.27
N GLY A 51 -4.35 10.62 -14.65
CA GLY A 51 -3.38 9.52 -14.71
C GLY A 51 -3.16 8.80 -13.37
N LEU A 52 -4.06 8.99 -12.40
CA LEU A 52 -4.11 8.17 -11.19
C LEU A 52 -4.51 6.72 -11.55
N GLY A 53 -3.92 5.74 -10.86
CA GLY A 53 -4.18 4.32 -11.09
C GLY A 53 -3.12 3.45 -10.40
N ASP A 54 -3.08 2.15 -10.76
CA ASP A 54 -2.11 1.19 -10.23
C ASP A 54 -0.67 1.71 -10.37
N SER A 55 -0.06 2.02 -9.24
CA SER A 55 1.29 2.58 -9.16
C SER A 55 2.36 1.68 -9.79
N LYS A 56 2.12 0.37 -9.87
CA LYS A 56 3.05 -0.62 -10.44
C LYS A 56 3.13 -0.53 -11.97
N LYS A 57 2.05 -0.04 -12.62
CA LYS A 57 1.98 0.18 -14.06
C LYS A 57 2.65 1.48 -14.50
N LEU A 58 2.92 2.39 -13.58
CA LEU A 58 3.53 3.69 -13.84
C LEU A 58 5.06 3.61 -13.76
N THR A 59 5.75 4.41 -14.59
CA THR A 59 7.20 4.58 -14.44
C THR A 59 7.53 5.37 -13.17
N ALA A 60 8.74 5.21 -12.63
CA ALA A 60 9.18 5.95 -11.44
C ALA A 60 9.05 7.48 -11.62
N LYS A 61 9.37 8.00 -12.82
CA LYS A 61 9.26 9.43 -13.14
C LYS A 61 7.81 9.91 -13.10
N VAL A 62 6.87 9.12 -13.59
CA VAL A 62 5.43 9.45 -13.59
C VAL A 62 4.90 9.39 -12.15
N ARG A 63 5.25 8.36 -11.37
CA ARG A 63 4.86 8.26 -9.95
C ARG A 63 5.36 9.48 -9.16
N GLU A 64 6.60 9.88 -9.36
CA GLU A 64 7.18 11.02 -8.65
C GLU A 64 6.48 12.35 -8.99
N LYS A 65 6.08 12.53 -10.27
CA LYS A 65 5.26 13.68 -10.69
C LYS A 65 3.90 13.66 -10.00
N LEU A 66 3.20 12.53 -10.06
CA LEU A 66 1.87 12.38 -9.47
C LEU A 66 1.91 12.51 -7.93
N TYR A 67 2.93 11.98 -7.27
CA TYR A 67 3.16 12.15 -5.84
C TYR A 67 3.12 13.63 -5.43
N LYS A 68 3.86 14.48 -6.16
CA LYS A 68 3.88 15.93 -5.91
C LYS A 68 2.51 16.58 -6.17
N GLN A 69 1.83 16.19 -7.24
CA GLN A 69 0.49 16.70 -7.56
C GLN A 69 -0.54 16.29 -6.52
N ILE A 70 -0.48 15.06 -6.00
CA ILE A 70 -1.39 14.59 -4.94
C ILE A 70 -1.20 15.44 -3.68
N TYR A 71 0.03 15.65 -3.18
CA TYR A 71 0.27 16.51 -2.02
C TYR A 71 -0.13 17.96 -2.24
N GLN A 72 -0.07 18.46 -3.47
CA GLN A 72 -0.43 19.84 -3.81
C GLN A 72 -1.93 20.06 -3.95
N HIS A 73 -2.69 19.04 -4.39
CA HIS A 73 -4.08 19.19 -4.79
C HIS A 73 -5.07 18.41 -3.91
N ALA A 74 -4.66 17.38 -3.20
CA ALA A 74 -5.54 16.63 -2.32
C ALA A 74 -5.98 17.48 -1.12
N ILE A 75 -7.19 17.21 -0.62
CA ILE A 75 -7.70 17.80 0.62
C ILE A 75 -6.90 17.31 1.83
N SER A 76 -6.57 16.01 1.85
CA SER A 76 -5.79 15.42 2.94
C SER A 76 -5.02 14.20 2.45
N VAL A 77 -3.83 14.01 3.00
CA VAL A 77 -2.98 12.82 2.78
C VAL A 77 -2.46 12.36 4.13
N GLY A 78 -2.74 11.13 4.49
CA GLY A 78 -2.20 10.46 5.66
C GLY A 78 -1.30 9.30 5.26
N VAL A 79 -0.21 9.09 5.99
CA VAL A 79 0.71 7.95 5.80
C VAL A 79 0.85 7.21 7.11
N GLY A 80 0.68 5.90 7.07
CA GLY A 80 0.84 5.00 8.21
C GLY A 80 1.88 3.92 7.93
N ARG A 81 2.49 3.41 8.98
CA ARG A 81 3.51 2.34 8.91
C ARG A 81 3.22 1.29 9.95
N ALA A 82 3.62 0.06 9.65
CA ALA A 82 3.85 -0.94 10.67
C ALA A 82 5.29 -1.44 10.54
N SER A 83 5.99 -1.46 11.66
CA SER A 83 7.43 -1.74 11.71
C SER A 83 7.75 -3.21 11.46
N VAL A 84 9.03 -3.49 11.24
CA VAL A 84 9.53 -4.87 11.11
C VAL A 84 9.17 -5.71 12.33
N GLU A 85 9.31 -5.15 13.54
CA GLU A 85 8.98 -5.83 14.79
C GLU A 85 7.47 -6.14 14.86
N GLU A 86 6.62 -5.19 14.47
CA GLU A 86 5.16 -5.41 14.41
C GLU A 86 4.81 -6.48 13.37
N ILE A 87 5.44 -6.45 12.19
CA ILE A 87 5.24 -7.48 11.15
C ILE A 87 5.59 -8.87 11.71
N ASP A 88 6.70 -8.99 12.43
CA ASP A 88 7.15 -10.26 12.99
C ASP A 88 6.25 -10.75 14.13
N GLN A 89 5.62 -9.84 14.90
CA GLN A 89 4.71 -10.16 16.00
C GLN A 89 3.31 -10.54 15.52
N ILE A 90 2.72 -9.76 14.59
CA ILE A 90 1.30 -9.90 14.25
C ILE A 90 1.05 -10.43 12.83
N ASN A 91 2.08 -10.77 12.09
CA ASN A 91 2.17 -11.13 10.67
C ASN A 91 1.87 -9.97 9.71
N ILE A 92 2.27 -10.17 8.42
CA ILE A 92 2.19 -9.11 7.40
C ILE A 92 0.75 -8.69 7.07
N LEU A 93 -0.24 -9.59 7.18
CA LEU A 93 -1.63 -9.23 6.92
C LEU A 93 -2.14 -8.24 7.97
N GLN A 94 -1.96 -8.56 9.25
CA GLN A 94 -2.39 -7.69 10.35
C GLN A 94 -1.57 -6.39 10.39
N ALA A 95 -0.28 -6.46 10.10
CA ALA A 95 0.58 -5.28 9.99
C ALA A 95 0.15 -4.35 8.84
N SER A 96 -0.30 -4.89 7.69
CA SER A 96 -0.87 -4.09 6.61
C SER A 96 -2.16 -3.38 7.06
N MET A 97 -3.05 -4.09 7.76
CA MET A 97 -4.27 -3.47 8.32
C MET A 97 -3.95 -2.38 9.33
N LEU A 98 -2.96 -2.59 10.21
CA LEU A 98 -2.49 -1.59 11.17
C LEU A 98 -1.90 -0.36 10.47
N ALA A 99 -1.10 -0.55 9.43
CA ALA A 99 -0.55 0.56 8.65
C ALA A 99 -1.67 1.37 7.96
N MET A 100 -2.69 0.71 7.40
CA MET A 100 -3.86 1.36 6.80
C MET A 100 -4.68 2.14 7.83
N GLN A 101 -4.91 1.56 9.01
CA GLN A 101 -5.59 2.25 10.11
C GLN A 101 -4.84 3.53 10.49
N ARG A 102 -3.54 3.45 10.72
CA ARG A 102 -2.68 4.60 11.02
C ARG A 102 -2.67 5.65 9.90
N ALA A 103 -2.74 5.22 8.64
CA ALA A 103 -2.83 6.14 7.51
C ALA A 103 -4.13 6.96 7.54
N VAL A 104 -5.26 6.33 7.85
CA VAL A 104 -6.56 7.02 7.99
C VAL A 104 -6.57 7.93 9.23
N GLU A 105 -6.02 7.48 10.35
CA GLU A 105 -5.89 8.28 11.58
C GLU A 105 -5.01 9.53 11.40
N ASN A 106 -4.05 9.47 10.47
CA ASN A 106 -3.16 10.59 10.14
C ASN A 106 -3.74 11.57 9.10
N LEU A 107 -4.98 11.37 8.65
CA LEU A 107 -5.68 12.38 7.84
C LEU A 107 -6.05 13.60 8.71
N ASN A 108 -5.91 14.81 8.14
CA ASN A 108 -6.33 16.05 8.79
C ASN A 108 -7.86 16.26 8.76
N VAL A 109 -8.56 15.48 7.94
CA VAL A 109 -10.02 15.51 7.79
C VAL A 109 -10.53 14.10 8.01
N VAL A 110 -11.53 13.94 8.88
CA VAL A 110 -12.14 12.62 9.17
C VAL A 110 -13.02 12.22 7.99
N PRO A 111 -12.77 11.06 7.36
CA PRO A 111 -13.61 10.58 6.27
C PRO A 111 -14.92 9.96 6.80
N ASP A 112 -15.98 10.06 5.99
CA ASP A 112 -17.24 9.33 6.21
C ASP A 112 -17.12 7.89 5.72
N LEU A 113 -16.35 7.67 4.64
CA LEU A 113 -16.15 6.37 4.00
C LEU A 113 -14.69 6.20 3.56
N ALA A 114 -14.10 5.06 3.91
CA ALA A 114 -12.78 4.63 3.43
C ALA A 114 -12.93 3.50 2.40
N LEU A 115 -12.43 3.73 1.18
CA LEU A 115 -12.32 2.74 0.11
C LEU A 115 -10.95 2.08 0.21
N ILE A 116 -10.91 0.77 0.47
CA ILE A 116 -9.69 0.02 0.77
C ILE A 116 -9.31 -0.84 -0.43
N ASP A 117 -8.07 -0.77 -0.91
CA ASP A 117 -7.60 -1.76 -1.89
C ASP A 117 -7.54 -3.16 -1.28
N GLY A 118 -8.08 -4.13 -2.01
CA GLY A 118 -8.07 -5.53 -1.61
C GLY A 118 -9.44 -6.10 -1.25
N ASN A 119 -9.44 -7.12 -0.39
CA ASN A 119 -10.65 -7.89 -0.04
C ASN A 119 -11.00 -7.85 1.47
N ARG A 120 -10.33 -6.98 2.24
CA ARG A 120 -10.53 -6.82 3.69
C ARG A 120 -10.39 -5.36 4.09
N CYS A 121 -11.13 -4.96 5.10
CA CYS A 121 -11.02 -3.64 5.71
C CYS A 121 -10.29 -3.73 7.06
N PRO A 122 -9.44 -2.74 7.38
CA PRO A 122 -8.97 -2.54 8.75
C PRO A 122 -10.12 -2.08 9.66
N SER A 123 -9.91 -2.16 10.97
CA SER A 123 -10.83 -1.54 11.94
C SER A 123 -10.64 -0.03 11.92
N LEU A 124 -11.65 0.72 11.48
CA LEU A 124 -11.61 2.17 11.34
C LEU A 124 -12.73 2.83 12.16
N GLY A 125 -12.56 4.11 12.47
CA GLY A 125 -13.59 4.94 13.09
C GLY A 125 -14.68 5.44 12.13
N CYS A 126 -14.61 5.07 10.84
CA CYS A 126 -15.58 5.41 9.79
C CYS A 126 -16.06 4.16 9.05
N ALA A 127 -17.07 4.32 8.20
CA ALA A 127 -17.48 3.24 7.28
C ALA A 127 -16.32 2.85 6.35
N SER A 128 -16.25 1.58 5.95
CA SER A 128 -15.20 1.10 5.04
C SER A 128 -15.73 0.06 4.06
N GLU A 129 -15.18 0.08 2.85
CA GLU A 129 -15.52 -0.82 1.76
C GLU A 129 -14.25 -1.35 1.10
N ALA A 130 -14.12 -2.68 1.00
CA ALA A 130 -12.99 -3.32 0.33
C ALA A 130 -13.27 -3.46 -1.17
N ILE A 131 -12.34 -3.00 -2.01
CA ILE A 131 -12.47 -3.01 -3.47
C ILE A 131 -11.30 -3.78 -4.07
N ILE A 132 -11.58 -4.94 -4.65
CA ILE A 132 -10.58 -5.76 -5.34
C ILE A 132 -10.06 -5.02 -6.57
N LYS A 133 -8.72 -4.82 -6.63
CA LYS A 133 -8.04 -3.98 -7.64
C LYS A 133 -8.60 -2.56 -7.65
N GLY A 134 -8.79 -2.01 -6.47
CA GLY A 134 -9.33 -0.68 -6.27
C GLY A 134 -8.43 0.41 -6.82
N ASP A 135 -7.14 0.19 -6.82
CA ASP A 135 -6.12 1.07 -7.39
C ASP A 135 -6.32 1.34 -8.91
N ASP A 136 -6.92 0.39 -9.65
CA ASP A 136 -7.30 0.57 -11.07
C ASP A 136 -8.71 1.16 -11.25
N LYS A 137 -9.58 1.07 -10.25
CA LYS A 137 -11.01 1.40 -10.37
C LYS A 137 -11.40 2.73 -9.74
N GLU A 138 -10.71 3.10 -8.65
CA GLU A 138 -11.03 4.26 -7.83
C GLU A 138 -9.83 5.22 -7.79
N ALA A 139 -10.02 6.43 -8.29
CA ALA A 139 -8.93 7.42 -8.36
C ALA A 139 -8.31 7.73 -6.98
N THR A 140 -9.12 7.72 -5.91
CA THR A 140 -8.66 7.93 -4.54
C THR A 140 -7.74 6.81 -4.07
N ILE A 141 -8.04 5.54 -4.39
CA ILE A 141 -7.19 4.38 -4.09
C ILE A 141 -5.92 4.45 -4.94
N GLY A 142 -6.03 4.76 -6.24
CA GLY A 142 -4.87 4.97 -7.11
C GLY A 142 -3.93 6.06 -6.61
N ALA A 143 -4.47 7.14 -6.04
CA ALA A 143 -3.66 8.17 -5.39
C ALA A 143 -2.94 7.64 -4.14
N ALA A 144 -3.64 6.88 -3.28
CA ALA A 144 -3.06 6.25 -2.10
C ALA A 144 -1.95 5.26 -2.48
N SER A 145 -2.16 4.44 -3.52
CA SER A 145 -1.16 3.52 -4.09
C SER A 145 0.14 4.24 -4.46
N ILE A 146 0.02 5.37 -5.16
CA ILE A 146 1.19 6.19 -5.55
C ILE A 146 1.91 6.75 -4.31
N ILE A 147 1.18 7.30 -3.34
CA ILE A 147 1.77 7.85 -2.11
C ILE A 147 2.49 6.75 -1.33
N ALA A 148 1.85 5.63 -1.05
CA ALA A 148 2.46 4.52 -0.32
C ALA A 148 3.71 4.00 -1.03
N LYS A 149 3.63 3.80 -2.37
CA LYS A 149 4.74 3.28 -3.17
C LYS A 149 5.94 4.22 -3.21
N VAL A 150 5.74 5.51 -3.48
CA VAL A 150 6.84 6.48 -3.56
C VAL A 150 7.48 6.68 -2.19
N THR A 151 6.66 6.79 -1.13
CA THR A 151 7.15 6.93 0.24
C THR A 151 8.06 5.76 0.60
N ARG A 152 7.59 4.53 0.40
CA ARG A 152 8.38 3.34 0.71
C ARG A 152 9.63 3.21 -0.15
N ASP A 153 9.55 3.52 -1.45
CA ASP A 153 10.73 3.44 -2.33
C ASP A 153 11.83 4.44 -1.90
N ARG A 154 11.46 5.62 -1.37
CA ARG A 154 12.41 6.59 -0.80
C ARG A 154 13.03 6.07 0.50
N GLU A 155 12.25 5.50 1.39
CA GLU A 155 12.77 4.86 2.61
C GLU A 155 13.77 3.76 2.28
N MET A 156 13.54 2.98 1.21
CA MET A 156 14.51 1.96 0.77
C MET A 156 15.83 2.56 0.24
N LEU A 157 15.81 3.78 -0.30
CA LEU A 157 17.05 4.49 -0.66
C LEU A 157 17.81 4.98 0.57
N GLU A 158 17.10 5.47 1.59
CA GLU A 158 17.68 5.87 2.87
C GLU A 158 18.32 4.66 3.57
N TRP A 159 17.63 3.53 3.60
CA TRP A 159 18.15 2.28 4.13
C TRP A 159 19.35 1.74 3.32
N HIS A 160 19.35 1.94 1.98
CA HIS A 160 20.51 1.57 1.17
C HIS A 160 21.77 2.33 1.57
N ASN A 161 21.65 3.60 1.94
CA ASN A 161 22.79 4.39 2.43
C ASN A 161 23.36 3.83 3.74
N GLN A 162 22.51 3.24 4.61
CA GLN A 162 22.95 2.65 5.87
C GLN A 162 23.44 1.21 5.70
N TYR A 163 22.83 0.46 4.77
CA TYR A 163 23.10 -0.95 4.50
C TYR A 163 23.38 -1.19 3.01
N PRO A 164 24.47 -0.61 2.45
CA PRO A 164 24.73 -0.67 1.00
C PRO A 164 24.97 -2.09 0.49
N CYS A 165 25.43 -2.99 1.36
CA CYS A 165 25.72 -4.39 1.00
C CYS A 165 24.50 -5.18 0.51
N TYR A 166 23.27 -4.80 0.89
CA TYR A 166 22.07 -5.49 0.45
C TYR A 166 21.52 -5.03 -0.90
N GLY A 167 21.94 -3.89 -1.47
CA GLY A 167 21.48 -3.40 -2.78
C GLY A 167 20.01 -2.97 -2.81
N LEU A 168 19.50 -2.39 -1.72
CA LEU A 168 18.09 -1.99 -1.55
C LEU A 168 17.63 -0.90 -2.52
N ASP A 169 18.57 -0.14 -3.08
CA ASP A 169 18.34 0.86 -4.12
C ASP A 169 17.74 0.26 -5.41
N LYS A 170 18.06 -1.01 -5.69
CA LYS A 170 17.62 -1.71 -6.91
C LYS A 170 16.32 -2.47 -6.68
N HIS A 171 16.31 -3.40 -5.75
CA HIS A 171 15.20 -4.33 -5.56
C HIS A 171 14.24 -3.97 -4.42
N LYS A 172 14.44 -2.84 -3.72
CA LYS A 172 13.54 -2.32 -2.68
C LYS A 172 13.17 -3.34 -1.59
N GLY A 173 14.11 -4.24 -1.27
CA GLY A 173 13.95 -5.28 -0.26
C GLY A 173 13.22 -6.54 -0.72
N TYR A 174 12.80 -6.65 -1.99
CA TYR A 174 12.17 -7.86 -2.52
C TYR A 174 13.15 -9.06 -2.55
N PRO A 175 12.66 -10.32 -2.45
CA PRO A 175 13.48 -11.54 -2.42
C PRO A 175 14.04 -11.89 -3.80
N THR A 176 14.81 -11.00 -4.40
CA THR A 176 15.54 -11.26 -5.64
C THR A 176 16.77 -12.13 -5.37
N GLN A 177 17.31 -12.76 -6.41
CA GLN A 177 18.55 -13.54 -6.30
C GLN A 177 19.69 -12.71 -5.68
N ALA A 178 19.82 -11.44 -6.09
CA ALA A 178 20.83 -10.52 -5.53
C ALA A 178 20.63 -10.28 -4.03
N HIS A 179 19.39 -10.09 -3.57
CA HIS A 179 19.09 -9.88 -2.16
C HIS A 179 19.36 -11.16 -1.34
N MET A 180 18.95 -12.33 -1.87
CA MET A 180 19.21 -13.61 -1.20
C MET A 180 20.70 -13.87 -1.05
N LYS A 181 21.48 -13.62 -2.10
CA LYS A 181 22.95 -13.74 -2.05
C LYS A 181 23.58 -12.80 -1.02
N ALA A 182 23.13 -11.55 -0.98
CA ALA A 182 23.59 -10.59 0.01
C ALA A 182 23.27 -11.04 1.46
N LEU A 183 22.10 -11.66 1.68
CA LEU A 183 21.73 -12.24 2.98
C LEU A 183 22.65 -13.41 3.38
N GLU A 184 23.03 -14.26 2.42
CA GLU A 184 23.97 -15.38 2.67
C GLU A 184 25.38 -14.87 2.99
N GLU A 185 25.83 -13.82 2.32
CA GLU A 185 27.17 -13.24 2.48
C GLU A 185 27.32 -12.35 3.74
N HIS A 186 26.29 -11.57 4.06
CA HIS A 186 26.37 -10.52 5.10
C HIS A 186 25.47 -10.79 6.32
N GLY A 187 24.69 -11.88 6.27
CA GLY A 187 23.70 -12.18 7.31
C GLY A 187 22.48 -11.25 7.26
N VAL A 188 21.69 -11.24 8.33
CA VAL A 188 20.48 -10.44 8.45
C VAL A 188 20.74 -9.20 9.30
N SER A 189 20.19 -8.05 8.89
CA SER A 189 20.18 -6.83 9.70
C SER A 189 18.92 -6.78 10.60
N PRO A 190 18.82 -5.87 11.57
CA PRO A 190 17.63 -5.65 12.36
C PRO A 190 16.38 -5.31 11.52
N GLN A 191 16.57 -4.78 10.32
CA GLN A 191 15.48 -4.39 9.42
C GLN A 191 14.98 -5.51 8.51
N HIS A 192 15.49 -6.74 8.67
CA HIS A 192 14.95 -7.91 7.98
C HIS A 192 13.83 -8.56 8.79
N ARG A 193 12.75 -8.90 8.10
CA ARG A 193 11.54 -9.53 8.67
C ARG A 193 11.82 -10.99 8.99
N ARG A 194 12.12 -11.28 10.24
CA ARG A 194 12.54 -12.61 10.69
C ARG A 194 11.45 -13.67 10.57
N SER A 195 10.18 -13.27 10.61
CA SER A 195 9.04 -14.16 10.38
C SER A 195 8.90 -14.66 8.94
N PHE A 196 9.56 -14.01 7.97
CA PHE A 196 9.48 -14.41 6.57
C PHE A 196 10.37 -15.62 6.27
N ALA A 197 9.82 -16.61 5.57
CA ALA A 197 10.49 -17.90 5.33
C ALA A 197 11.92 -17.80 4.75
N PRO A 198 12.22 -16.91 3.77
CA PRO A 198 13.59 -16.77 3.28
C PRO A 198 14.56 -16.30 4.37
N VAL A 199 14.16 -15.36 5.22
CA VAL A 199 14.99 -14.83 6.31
C VAL A 199 15.16 -15.89 7.40
N ARG A 200 14.09 -16.60 7.80
CA ARG A 200 14.17 -17.69 8.77
C ARG A 200 15.19 -18.77 8.37
N ARG A 201 15.26 -19.13 7.10
CA ARG A 201 16.23 -20.11 6.61
C ARG A 201 17.68 -19.66 6.84
N ILE A 202 17.97 -18.39 6.69
CA ILE A 202 19.32 -17.83 6.88
C ILE A 202 19.69 -17.82 8.36
N ILE A 203 18.76 -17.52 9.26
CA ILE A 203 19.02 -17.46 10.71
C ILE A 203 18.89 -18.84 11.41
N GLY A 204 18.47 -19.87 10.69
CA GLY A 204 18.40 -21.24 11.21
C GLY A 204 17.25 -21.51 12.19
N THR A 205 16.12 -20.80 12.06
CA THR A 205 14.93 -20.92 12.92
C THR A 205 13.68 -21.36 12.14
#